data_48e43a5d415f65060b8e288a313b1107
#
_entry.id   48e43a5d415f65060b8e288a313b1107
#
_cell.length_a   1.000
_cell.length_b   1.000
_cell.length_c   1.000
_cell.angle_alpha   90.00
_cell.angle_beta   90.00
_cell.angle_gamma   90.00
#
_symmetry.space_group_name_H-M   'P 1'
#
loop_
_entity.id
_entity.type
_entity.pdbx_description
1 polymer ?
#
loop_
_entity_poly.entity_id
_entity_poly.type
_entity_poly.pdbx_seq_one_letter_code
_entity_poly.pdbx_strand_id
1 'polypeptide(L)'
;MIYFDHSATTPIHPDVLKKMHEVNRDFFANPSSIYKTGRKSRLLVEKARTQVANAIGASSEQIYFSSGGTEANNHVLWQIIKQEKKHVIISEIEHPAVSKVLKEIEIYG
;
A
#
# COMPACT_ATOMS: atom_id res chain seq x y z
N MET A 1 15.24 -5.90 -26.91
CA MET A 1 13.92 -5.24 -26.81
C MET A 1 14.09 -3.99 -25.97
N ILE A 2 13.64 -2.85 -26.46
CA ILE A 2 13.64 -1.60 -25.70
C ILE A 2 12.24 -1.45 -25.11
N TYR A 3 12.14 -1.26 -23.78
CA TYR A 3 10.88 -1.11 -23.06
C TYR A 3 10.66 0.35 -22.68
N PHE A 4 9.54 0.96 -23.10
CA PHE A 4 9.23 2.36 -22.91
C PHE A 4 8.01 2.65 -22.03
N ASP A 5 7.40 1.61 -21.45
CA ASP A 5 6.16 1.76 -20.67
C ASP A 5 6.41 1.61 -19.15
N HIS A 6 7.44 2.28 -18.65
CA HIS A 6 7.76 2.28 -17.21
C HIS A 6 6.71 2.98 -16.35
N SER A 7 5.83 3.79 -16.94
CA SER A 7 4.69 4.38 -16.25
C SER A 7 3.62 3.34 -15.86
N ALA A 8 3.49 2.27 -16.63
CA ALA A 8 2.57 1.18 -16.34
C ALA A 8 3.18 0.19 -15.32
N THR A 9 4.43 -0.23 -15.55
CA THR A 9 5.15 -1.15 -14.66
C THR A 9 6.66 -1.12 -14.94
N THR A 10 7.44 -1.58 -13.98
CA THR A 10 8.90 -1.74 -14.11
C THR A 10 9.33 -3.13 -13.66
N PRO A 11 10.43 -3.68 -14.20
CA PRO A 11 11.03 -4.90 -13.66
C PRO A 11 11.41 -4.71 -12.19
N ILE A 12 11.24 -5.76 -11.39
CA ILE A 12 11.67 -5.76 -10.00
C ILE A 12 13.20 -5.69 -9.96
N HIS A 13 13.75 -4.78 -9.14
CA HIS A 13 15.20 -4.71 -8.94
C HIS A 13 15.75 -6.05 -8.45
N PRO A 14 16.90 -6.55 -8.96
CA PRO A 14 17.43 -7.86 -8.61
C PRO A 14 17.60 -8.11 -7.11
N ASP A 15 18.07 -7.12 -6.34
CA ASP A 15 18.22 -7.25 -4.89
C ASP A 15 16.87 -7.35 -4.17
N VAL A 16 15.84 -6.64 -4.67
CA VAL A 16 14.47 -6.74 -4.16
C VAL A 16 13.91 -8.13 -4.42
N LEU A 17 14.07 -8.64 -5.64
CA LEU A 17 13.63 -10.00 -6.01
C LEU A 17 14.30 -11.05 -5.14
N LYS A 18 15.62 -10.94 -4.92
CA LYS A 18 16.38 -11.82 -4.02
C LYS A 18 15.81 -11.77 -2.59
N LYS A 19 15.51 -10.56 -2.09
CA LYS A 19 14.92 -10.39 -0.75
C LYS A 19 13.52 -10.97 -0.65
N MET A 20 12.69 -10.83 -1.69
CA MET A 20 11.37 -11.45 -1.75
C MET A 20 11.46 -12.98 -1.66
N HIS A 21 12.38 -13.61 -2.38
CA HIS A 21 12.61 -15.05 -2.30
C HIS A 21 13.03 -15.50 -0.90
N GLU A 22 13.97 -14.78 -0.26
CA GLU A 22 14.39 -15.05 1.12
C GLU A 22 13.19 -14.97 2.08
N VAL A 23 12.40 -13.90 2.00
CA VAL A 23 11.25 -13.68 2.87
C VAL A 23 10.19 -14.76 2.69
N ASN A 24 9.85 -15.11 1.46
CA ASN A 24 8.87 -16.17 1.17
C ASN A 24 9.31 -17.54 1.70
N ARG A 25 10.60 -17.85 1.66
CA ARG A 25 11.14 -19.10 2.14
C ARG A 25 11.22 -19.17 3.67
N ASP A 26 11.71 -18.10 4.31
CA ASP A 26 12.17 -18.13 5.71
C ASP A 26 11.18 -17.48 6.68
N PHE A 27 10.27 -16.63 6.19
CA PHE A 27 9.34 -15.81 6.98
C PHE A 27 7.87 -15.98 6.55
N PHE A 28 7.49 -17.16 6.11
CA PHE A 28 6.16 -17.48 5.57
C PHE A 28 5.03 -17.49 6.62
N ALA A 29 5.37 -17.49 7.93
CA ALA A 29 4.39 -17.62 8.99
C ALA A 29 3.57 -16.33 9.18
N ASN A 30 2.30 -16.49 9.58
CA ASN A 30 1.42 -15.37 9.85
C ASN A 30 2.00 -14.46 10.94
N PRO A 31 2.21 -13.16 10.66
CA PRO A 31 2.76 -12.19 11.63
C PRO A 31 1.90 -12.00 12.90
N SER A 32 0.62 -12.33 12.85
CA SER A 32 -0.30 -12.24 14.00
C SER A 32 -0.19 -13.43 14.96
N SER A 33 0.53 -14.48 14.57
CA SER A 33 0.67 -15.67 15.41
C SER A 33 1.60 -15.43 16.60
N ILE A 34 1.25 -16.03 17.75
CA ILE A 34 1.97 -15.85 19.02
C ILE A 34 3.26 -16.67 19.12
N TYR A 35 3.41 -17.69 18.30
CA TYR A 35 4.58 -18.58 18.32
C TYR A 35 5.81 -17.96 17.62
N LYS A 36 6.99 -18.58 17.83
CA LYS A 36 8.30 -18.04 17.44
C LYS A 36 8.41 -17.64 15.96
N THR A 37 7.89 -18.47 15.04
CA THR A 37 7.97 -18.20 13.60
C THR A 37 7.09 -17.02 13.19
N GLY A 38 5.87 -16.89 13.74
CA GLY A 38 5.02 -15.72 13.51
C GLY A 38 5.63 -14.43 14.04
N ARG A 39 6.23 -14.48 15.24
CA ARG A 39 6.95 -13.32 15.80
C ARG A 39 8.12 -12.87 14.93
N LYS A 40 8.87 -13.80 14.31
CA LYS A 40 9.94 -13.45 13.36
C LYS A 40 9.40 -12.71 12.12
N SER A 41 8.29 -13.19 11.56
CA SER A 41 7.63 -12.52 10.44
C SER A 41 7.14 -11.12 10.83
N ARG A 42 6.55 -10.99 12.01
CA ARG A 42 6.12 -9.68 12.54
C ARG A 42 7.26 -8.68 12.69
N LEU A 43 8.39 -9.10 13.27
CA LEU A 43 9.57 -8.23 13.40
C LEU A 43 10.08 -7.75 12.03
N LEU A 44 10.02 -8.61 11.00
CA LEU A 44 10.41 -8.23 9.64
C LEU A 44 9.46 -7.18 9.04
N VAL A 45 8.14 -7.33 9.22
CA VAL A 45 7.14 -6.35 8.78
C VAL A 45 7.36 -5.01 9.48
N GLU A 46 7.57 -5.00 10.81
CA GLU A 46 7.81 -3.76 11.55
C GLU A 46 9.13 -3.08 11.15
N LYS A 47 10.17 -3.86 10.87
CA LYS A 47 11.41 -3.32 10.31
C LYS A 47 11.17 -2.64 8.94
N ALA A 48 10.42 -3.29 8.04
CA ALA A 48 10.07 -2.71 6.75
C ALA A 48 9.25 -1.41 6.92
N ARG A 49 8.29 -1.41 7.84
CA ARG A 49 7.49 -0.23 8.20
C ARG A 49 8.37 0.94 8.63
N THR A 50 9.33 0.71 9.52
CA THR A 50 10.28 1.72 9.97
C THR A 50 11.16 2.24 8.83
N GLN A 51 11.61 1.35 7.92
CA GLN A 51 12.40 1.75 6.76
C GLN A 51 11.64 2.68 5.82
N VAL A 52 10.38 2.37 5.53
CA VAL A 52 9.50 3.22 4.69
C VAL A 52 9.26 4.56 5.40
N ALA A 53 8.91 4.54 6.68
CA ALA A 53 8.71 5.76 7.47
C ALA A 53 9.92 6.70 7.41
N ASN A 54 11.12 6.17 7.67
CA ASN A 54 12.36 6.95 7.62
C ASN A 54 12.62 7.54 6.23
N ALA A 55 12.31 6.79 5.16
CA ALA A 55 12.54 7.25 3.79
C ALA A 55 11.67 8.45 3.40
N ILE A 56 10.51 8.61 4.01
CA ILE A 56 9.57 9.72 3.72
C ILE A 56 9.45 10.74 4.86
N GLY A 57 10.25 10.61 5.91
CA GLY A 57 10.21 11.53 7.06
C GLY A 57 8.97 11.40 7.93
N ALA A 58 8.35 10.21 7.99
CA ALA A 58 7.17 9.90 8.78
C ALA A 58 7.51 9.05 10.02
N SER A 59 6.56 8.88 10.95
CA SER A 59 6.65 7.86 12.00
C SER A 59 6.12 6.51 11.51
N SER A 60 6.61 5.40 12.09
CA SER A 60 6.18 4.05 11.70
C SER A 60 4.68 3.81 11.89
N GLU A 61 4.06 4.48 12.86
CA GLU A 61 2.62 4.40 13.13
C GLU A 61 1.76 5.01 12.03
N GLN A 62 2.34 5.88 11.18
CA GLN A 62 1.67 6.50 10.04
C GLN A 62 1.75 5.67 8.76
N ILE A 63 2.47 4.53 8.78
CA ILE A 63 2.65 3.68 7.60
C ILE A 63 1.66 2.52 7.62
N TYR A 64 0.88 2.39 6.58
CA TYR A 64 -0.06 1.29 6.35
C TYR A 64 0.29 0.60 5.05
N PHE A 65 0.49 -0.72 5.09
CA PHE A 65 0.70 -1.53 3.90
C PHE A 65 -0.63 -1.94 3.30
N SER A 66 -0.75 -1.81 2.00
CA SER A 66 -1.90 -2.23 1.19
C SER A 66 -1.45 -3.12 0.03
N SER A 67 -2.38 -3.78 -0.64
CA SER A 67 -2.08 -4.61 -1.82
C SER A 67 -1.66 -3.79 -3.04
N GLY A 68 -1.92 -2.48 -3.04
CA GLY A 68 -1.56 -1.57 -4.12
C GLY A 68 -2.27 -0.23 -4.04
N GLY A 69 -1.96 0.66 -4.99
CA GLY A 69 -2.49 2.02 -5.02
C GLY A 69 -4.02 2.10 -5.08
N THR A 70 -4.68 1.15 -5.73
CA THR A 70 -6.15 1.10 -5.79
C THR A 70 -6.76 0.91 -4.40
N GLU A 71 -6.25 -0.02 -3.61
CA GLU A 71 -6.71 -0.23 -2.23
C GLU A 71 -6.40 0.99 -1.36
N ALA A 72 -5.18 1.53 -1.46
CA ALA A 72 -4.78 2.71 -0.71
C ALA A 72 -5.70 3.91 -0.99
N ASN A 73 -5.98 4.20 -2.27
CA ASN A 73 -6.89 5.27 -2.67
C ASN A 73 -8.31 5.02 -2.14
N ASN A 74 -8.84 3.82 -2.29
CA ASN A 74 -10.15 3.46 -1.75
C ASN A 74 -10.20 3.67 -0.24
N HIS A 75 -9.18 3.22 0.50
CA HIS A 75 -9.14 3.36 1.94
C HIS A 75 -9.24 4.84 2.38
N VAL A 76 -8.54 5.74 1.69
CA VAL A 76 -8.57 7.18 1.99
C VAL A 76 -9.91 7.80 1.57
N LEU A 77 -10.39 7.51 0.35
CA LEU A 77 -11.59 8.15 -0.19
C LEU A 77 -12.86 7.77 0.57
N TRP A 78 -13.02 6.52 0.98
CA TRP A 78 -14.17 6.10 1.79
C TRP A 78 -14.21 6.72 3.19
N GLN A 79 -13.10 7.31 3.69
CA GLN A 79 -13.14 8.11 4.92
C GLN A 79 -13.92 9.42 4.76
N ILE A 80 -14.10 9.93 3.54
CA ILE A 80 -14.86 11.15 3.24
C ILE A 80 -16.29 11.03 3.80
N ILE A 81 -16.96 9.89 3.56
CA ILE A 81 -18.31 9.63 4.08
C ILE A 81 -18.31 9.63 5.61
N LYS A 82 -17.34 8.96 6.23
CA LYS A 82 -17.24 8.88 7.70
C LYS A 82 -16.97 10.22 8.36
N GLN A 83 -16.34 11.14 7.63
CA GLN A 83 -16.05 12.50 8.13
C GLN A 83 -17.16 13.51 7.78
N GLU A 84 -18.27 13.03 7.20
CA GLU A 84 -19.39 13.89 6.78
C GLU A 84 -18.98 15.01 5.82
N LYS A 85 -17.91 14.82 5.05
CA LYS A 85 -17.45 15.78 4.05
C LYS A 85 -18.35 15.69 2.82
N LYS A 86 -18.93 16.81 2.41
CA LYS A 86 -19.89 16.89 1.30
C LYS A 86 -19.32 17.49 0.02
N HIS A 87 -18.06 17.90 0.03
CA HIS A 87 -17.43 18.51 -1.13
C HIS A 87 -16.03 17.95 -1.35
N VAL A 88 -15.80 17.43 -2.55
CA VAL A 88 -14.51 16.88 -2.97
C VAL A 88 -14.12 17.50 -4.30
N ILE A 89 -12.88 17.95 -4.40
CA ILE A 89 -12.31 18.48 -5.63
C ILE A 89 -11.28 17.49 -6.16
N ILE A 90 -11.40 17.10 -7.41
CA ILE A 90 -10.47 16.21 -8.11
C ILE A 90 -10.10 16.78 -9.48
N SER A 91 -9.02 16.28 -10.05
CA SER A 91 -8.67 16.50 -11.46
C SER A 91 -9.55 15.63 -12.37
N GLU A 92 -9.85 16.12 -13.57
CA GLU A 92 -10.56 15.33 -14.59
C GLU A 92 -9.74 14.16 -15.16
N ILE A 93 -8.42 14.22 -15.02
CA ILE A 93 -7.47 13.22 -15.53
C ILE A 93 -7.03 12.20 -14.47
N GLU A 94 -7.78 12.08 -13.38
CA GLU A 94 -7.47 11.11 -12.31
C GLU A 94 -7.58 9.65 -12.78
N HIS A 95 -6.73 8.82 -12.19
CA HIS A 95 -6.79 7.37 -12.40
C HIS A 95 -8.16 6.81 -11.97
N PRO A 96 -8.69 5.77 -12.64
CA PRO A 96 -9.97 5.13 -12.29
C PRO A 96 -10.12 4.72 -10.82
N ALA A 97 -9.02 4.42 -10.13
CA ALA A 97 -9.02 4.14 -8.68
C ALA A 97 -9.44 5.34 -7.80
N VAL A 98 -9.47 6.55 -8.37
CA VAL A 98 -9.96 7.77 -7.72
C VAL A 98 -11.32 8.14 -8.30
N SER A 99 -11.39 8.38 -9.62
CA SER A 99 -12.59 8.92 -10.27
C SER A 99 -13.81 8.00 -10.17
N LYS A 100 -13.65 6.67 -10.31
CA LYS A 100 -14.78 5.73 -10.18
C LYS A 100 -15.25 5.59 -8.73
N VAL A 101 -14.31 5.61 -7.78
CA VAL A 101 -14.65 5.51 -6.35
C VAL A 101 -15.44 6.74 -5.90
N LEU A 102 -15.06 7.93 -6.34
CA LEU A 102 -15.79 9.15 -5.99
C LEU A 102 -17.19 9.20 -6.60
N LYS A 103 -17.37 8.71 -7.84
CA LYS A 103 -18.72 8.53 -8.43
C LYS A 103 -19.59 7.58 -7.63
N GLU A 104 -19.01 6.53 -7.07
CA GLU A 104 -19.73 5.62 -6.19
C GLU A 104 -20.08 6.27 -4.86
N ILE A 105 -19.14 7.00 -4.26
CA ILE A 105 -19.35 7.72 -3.01
C ILE A 105 -20.46 8.78 -3.13
N GLU A 106 -20.57 9.45 -4.28
CA GLU A 106 -21.58 10.46 -4.57
C GLU A 106 -23.02 9.93 -4.39
N ILE A 107 -23.24 8.62 -4.59
CA ILE A 107 -24.54 7.97 -4.40
C ILE A 107 -24.96 7.95 -2.92
N TYR A 108 -24.01 8.01 -2.00
CA TYR A 108 -24.24 7.93 -0.56
C TYR A 108 -24.34 9.28 0.15
N GLY A 109 -24.26 10.40 -0.59
CA GLY A 109 -24.47 11.72 0.01
C GLY A 109 -23.70 12.89 -0.39
#